data_e515ad11d545eef0f03290406bf2bea0
#
_entry.id   e515ad11d545eef0f03290406bf2bea0
#
_cell.length_a   1.000
_cell.length_b   1.000
_cell.length_c   1.000
_cell.angle_alpha   90.00
_cell.angle_beta   90.00
_cell.angle_gamma   90.00
#
_symmetry.space_group_name_H-M   'P 1'
#
loop_
_entity.id
_entity.type
_entity.pdbx_description
1 polymer ?
#
loop_
_entity_poly.entity_id
_entity_poly.type
_entity_poly.pdbx_seq_one_letter_code
_entity_poly.pdbx_strand_id
1 'polypeptide(L)'
;MYTLELTDNKSEIIQYNVPDLPIKASRSSQEDYPSLSIVNHWHTEFEFIYVKNAPMWYSVNGEQCKLMPGQMIFVNSGQMHYGFWEKPSDSVYDCTLFPPSLATNPTTKDLLEDIIHHAPPYLILHPEIAAEKTVITLVSEMFQCASNQQNGYPLQL
;
A
#
# COMPACT_ATOMS: atom_id res chain seq x y z
N MET A 1 14.42 -9.85 8.78
CA MET A 1 13.09 -10.53 8.74
C MET A 1 12.06 -9.52 9.19
N TYR A 2 11.19 -9.10 8.31
CA TYR A 2 10.07 -8.22 8.64
C TYR A 2 8.92 -9.07 9.17
N THR A 3 8.37 -8.71 10.34
CA THR A 3 7.26 -9.45 10.96
C THR A 3 6.11 -8.48 11.18
N LEU A 4 4.94 -8.77 10.60
CA LEU A 4 3.71 -8.04 10.88
C LEU A 4 3.23 -8.41 12.29
N GLU A 5 2.81 -7.41 13.05
CA GLU A 5 2.12 -7.60 14.32
C GLU A 5 0.62 -7.77 14.04
N LEU A 6 0.10 -8.98 14.32
CA LEU A 6 -1.29 -9.33 14.01
C LEU A 6 -2.07 -9.64 15.25
N THR A 7 -3.35 -9.31 15.25
CA THR A 7 -4.34 -9.79 16.20
C THR A 7 -4.79 -11.21 15.86
N ASP A 8 -5.55 -11.86 16.75
CA ASP A 8 -6.08 -13.23 16.54
C ASP A 8 -6.95 -13.37 15.28
N ASN A 9 -7.61 -12.30 14.85
CA ASN A 9 -8.43 -12.27 13.64
C ASN A 9 -7.67 -11.80 12.38
N LYS A 10 -6.32 -11.77 12.45
CA LYS A 10 -5.42 -11.34 11.38
C LYS A 10 -5.49 -9.87 11.01
N SER A 11 -6.04 -9.02 11.85
CA SER A 11 -5.91 -7.56 11.67
C SER A 11 -4.48 -7.13 11.99
N GLU A 12 -3.82 -6.39 11.08
CA GLU A 12 -2.51 -5.81 11.36
C GLU A 12 -2.63 -4.64 12.35
N ILE A 13 -1.73 -4.62 13.32
CA ILE A 13 -1.53 -3.46 14.21
C ILE A 13 -0.53 -2.55 13.51
N ILE A 14 -1.06 -1.51 12.84
CA ILE A 14 -0.22 -0.61 12.04
C ILE A 14 0.65 0.26 12.94
N GLN A 15 1.97 0.20 12.71
CA GLN A 15 2.95 1.09 13.32
C GLN A 15 3.24 2.23 12.33
N TYR A 16 2.58 3.38 12.52
CA TYR A 16 2.85 4.57 11.71
C TYR A 16 4.26 5.09 11.98
N ASN A 17 4.95 5.53 10.94
CA ASN A 17 6.33 5.99 11.04
C ASN A 17 6.55 7.44 10.59
N VAL A 18 5.47 8.16 10.32
CA VAL A 18 5.49 9.61 10.10
C VAL A 18 5.03 10.32 11.38
N PRO A 19 5.88 11.15 12.02
CA PRO A 19 5.48 11.87 13.21
C PRO A 19 4.23 12.71 13.00
N ASP A 20 3.31 12.65 13.97
CA ASP A 20 2.05 13.40 14.01
C ASP A 20 1.04 13.11 12.88
N LEU A 21 1.34 12.17 11.98
CA LEU A 21 0.45 11.76 10.91
C LEU A 21 0.25 10.24 10.91
N PRO A 22 -0.97 9.75 10.72
CA PRO A 22 -1.24 8.32 10.64
C PRO A 22 -0.85 7.76 9.27
N ILE A 23 0.44 7.84 8.93
CA ILE A 23 1.01 7.33 7.68
C ILE A 23 2.13 6.34 8.00
N LYS A 24 2.15 5.22 7.28
CA LYS A 24 3.28 4.30 7.23
C LYS A 24 3.82 4.28 5.81
N ALA A 25 5.11 4.59 5.67
CA ALA A 25 5.84 4.51 4.41
C ALA A 25 7.07 3.64 4.62
N SER A 26 7.14 2.50 3.94
CA SER A 26 8.24 1.54 4.10
C SER A 26 8.64 0.93 2.77
N ARG A 27 9.96 0.74 2.59
CA ARG A 27 10.53 -0.03 1.49
C ARG A 27 10.91 -1.41 1.99
N SER A 28 10.50 -2.43 1.26
CA SER A 28 10.80 -3.83 1.57
C SER A 28 11.25 -4.56 0.31
N SER A 29 11.89 -5.70 0.52
CA SER A 29 12.32 -6.59 -0.54
C SER A 29 11.83 -8.02 -0.29
N GLN A 30 11.87 -8.86 -1.34
CA GLN A 30 11.57 -10.28 -1.16
C GLN A 30 12.49 -10.96 -0.15
N GLU A 31 13.73 -10.50 0.01
CA GLU A 31 14.70 -11.04 0.96
C GLU A 31 14.24 -10.93 2.43
N ASP A 32 13.37 -9.96 2.74
CA ASP A 32 12.77 -9.81 4.06
C ASP A 32 11.80 -10.97 4.42
N TYR A 33 11.40 -11.75 3.41
CA TYR A 33 10.40 -12.82 3.51
C TYR A 33 10.95 -14.16 3.02
N PRO A 34 11.67 -14.92 3.88
CA PRO A 34 12.26 -16.23 3.49
C PRO A 34 11.23 -17.27 3.04
N SER A 35 9.98 -17.16 3.48
CA SER A 35 8.85 -17.99 3.06
C SER A 35 8.33 -17.67 1.66
N LEU A 36 8.89 -16.67 0.97
CA LEU A 36 8.41 -16.12 -0.29
C LEU A 36 6.97 -15.56 -0.21
N SER A 37 6.50 -15.25 0.97
CA SER A 37 5.14 -14.75 1.19
C SER A 37 5.07 -13.84 2.41
N ILE A 38 4.34 -12.75 2.28
CA ILE A 38 3.85 -11.95 3.39
C ILE A 38 2.71 -12.71 4.06
N VAL A 39 2.54 -12.58 5.36
CA VAL A 39 1.41 -13.22 6.05
C VAL A 39 0.11 -12.59 5.59
N ASN A 40 -0.89 -13.43 5.30
CA ASN A 40 -2.22 -12.95 4.91
C ASN A 40 -2.90 -12.21 6.07
N HIS A 41 -3.26 -10.93 5.84
CA HIS A 41 -3.76 -10.01 6.86
C HIS A 41 -4.76 -9.01 6.27
N TRP A 42 -5.34 -8.18 7.13
CA TRP A 42 -6.18 -7.06 6.74
C TRP A 42 -5.98 -5.87 7.70
N HIS A 43 -6.33 -4.68 7.25
CA HIS A 43 -6.34 -3.46 8.05
C HIS A 43 -7.37 -2.45 7.49
N THR A 44 -7.64 -1.38 8.22
CA THR A 44 -8.62 -0.36 7.84
C THR A 44 -8.03 0.76 6.97
N GLU A 45 -6.73 0.81 6.85
CA GLU A 45 -6.02 1.75 6.00
C GLU A 45 -6.23 1.42 4.52
N PHE A 46 -6.14 2.45 3.66
CA PHE A 46 -5.83 2.27 2.24
C PHE A 46 -4.38 1.84 2.12
N GLU A 47 -4.10 0.87 1.24
CA GLU A 47 -2.76 0.44 0.94
C GLU A 47 -2.40 0.71 -0.52
N PHE A 48 -1.17 1.17 -0.71
CA PHE A 48 -0.56 1.34 -2.02
C PHE A 48 0.78 0.63 -2.06
N ILE A 49 0.92 -0.35 -2.95
CA ILE A 49 2.18 -1.07 -3.18
C ILE A 49 2.69 -0.71 -4.57
N TYR A 50 3.83 -0.04 -4.63
CA TYR A 50 4.53 0.30 -5.87
C TYR A 50 5.69 -0.67 -6.14
N VAL A 51 5.60 -1.41 -7.23
CA VAL A 51 6.64 -2.40 -7.63
C VAL A 51 7.77 -1.69 -8.39
N LYS A 52 9.02 -1.84 -7.92
CA LYS A 52 10.14 -1.07 -8.44
C LYS A 52 10.90 -1.75 -9.59
N ASN A 53 11.36 -2.97 -9.42
CA ASN A 53 12.39 -3.55 -10.30
C ASN A 53 12.09 -4.95 -10.81
N ALA A 54 11.39 -5.79 -10.04
CA ALA A 54 11.07 -7.15 -10.45
C ALA A 54 9.63 -7.50 -10.06
N PRO A 55 8.94 -8.36 -10.82
CA PRO A 55 7.54 -8.68 -10.58
C PRO A 55 7.30 -9.32 -9.22
N MET A 56 6.12 -9.03 -8.64
CA MET A 56 5.58 -9.76 -7.49
C MET A 56 4.13 -10.15 -7.76
N TRP A 57 3.65 -11.14 -7.03
CA TRP A 57 2.25 -11.52 -7.00
C TRP A 57 1.56 -10.89 -5.80
N TYR A 58 0.28 -10.59 -5.97
CA TYR A 58 -0.57 -10.08 -4.91
C TYR A 58 -1.89 -10.82 -4.88
N SER A 59 -2.40 -11.09 -3.68
CA SER A 59 -3.69 -11.71 -3.48
C SER A 59 -4.58 -10.79 -2.67
N VAL A 60 -5.79 -10.53 -3.13
CA VAL A 60 -6.82 -9.77 -2.41
C VAL A 60 -8.10 -10.61 -2.37
N ASN A 61 -8.58 -10.94 -1.18
CA ASN A 61 -9.76 -11.80 -0.97
C ASN A 61 -9.70 -13.14 -1.72
N GLY A 62 -8.46 -13.67 -1.96
CA GLY A 62 -8.24 -14.91 -2.68
C GLY A 62 -8.10 -14.76 -4.20
N GLU A 63 -8.40 -13.62 -4.78
CA GLU A 63 -8.08 -13.31 -6.17
C GLU A 63 -6.61 -12.92 -6.30
N GLN A 64 -5.91 -13.53 -7.26
CA GLN A 64 -4.48 -13.32 -7.47
C GLN A 64 -4.21 -12.51 -8.72
N CYS A 65 -3.31 -11.55 -8.61
CA CYS A 65 -2.83 -10.75 -9.73
C CYS A 65 -1.31 -10.64 -9.71
N LYS A 66 -0.71 -10.45 -10.88
CA LYS A 66 0.73 -10.21 -11.03
C LYS A 66 0.98 -8.74 -11.26
N LEU A 67 1.84 -8.17 -10.44
CA LEU A 67 2.27 -6.78 -10.54
C LEU A 67 3.62 -6.72 -11.23
N MET A 68 3.73 -5.85 -12.22
CA MET A 68 4.96 -5.62 -12.98
C MET A 68 5.68 -4.36 -12.48
N PRO A 69 6.99 -4.24 -12.70
CA PRO A 69 7.72 -3.01 -12.39
C PRO A 69 7.06 -1.76 -12.97
N GLY A 70 6.92 -0.72 -12.15
CA GLY A 70 6.24 0.52 -12.50
C GLY A 70 4.74 0.54 -12.23
N GLN A 71 4.12 -0.61 -12.02
CA GLN A 71 2.72 -0.68 -11.60
C GLN A 71 2.57 -0.45 -10.09
N MET A 72 1.39 -0.01 -9.71
CA MET A 72 0.98 0.15 -8.31
C MET A 72 -0.36 -0.57 -8.12
N ILE A 73 -0.52 -1.29 -7.01
CA ILE A 73 -1.82 -1.77 -6.57
C ILE A 73 -2.34 -0.87 -5.45
N PHE A 74 -3.59 -0.45 -5.57
CA PHE A 74 -4.39 0.08 -4.47
C PHE A 74 -5.21 -1.05 -3.88
N VAL A 75 -5.15 -1.24 -2.56
CA VAL A 75 -6.02 -2.16 -1.81
C VAL A 75 -6.94 -1.33 -0.93
N ASN A 76 -8.24 -1.58 -1.06
CA ASN A 76 -9.27 -0.86 -0.32
C ASN A 76 -9.28 -1.26 1.17
N SER A 77 -9.89 -0.43 2.01
CA SER A 77 -10.02 -0.66 3.45
C SER A 77 -10.69 -2.00 3.76
N GLY A 78 -10.15 -2.72 4.76
CA GLY A 78 -10.74 -3.95 5.30
C GLY A 78 -10.60 -5.20 4.42
N GLN A 79 -9.86 -5.15 3.32
CA GLN A 79 -9.68 -6.30 2.44
C GLN A 79 -8.59 -7.24 2.95
N MET A 80 -8.83 -8.55 2.90
CA MET A 80 -7.84 -9.57 3.24
C MET A 80 -6.81 -9.69 2.10
N HIS A 81 -5.52 -9.49 2.38
CA HIS A 81 -4.52 -9.45 1.33
C HIS A 81 -3.12 -9.91 1.77
N TYR A 82 -2.26 -10.20 0.78
CA TYR A 82 -0.84 -10.47 0.96
C TYR A 82 -0.09 -10.45 -0.37
N GLY A 83 1.20 -10.09 -0.32
CA GLY A 83 2.13 -10.24 -1.43
C GLY A 83 2.89 -11.56 -1.36
N PHE A 84 3.29 -12.13 -2.52
CA PHE A 84 4.08 -13.36 -2.58
C PHE A 84 4.92 -13.47 -3.85
N TRP A 85 5.84 -14.41 -3.86
CA TRP A 85 6.74 -14.71 -4.98
C TRP A 85 6.78 -16.20 -5.23
N GLU A 86 6.82 -16.61 -6.51
CA GLU A 86 6.91 -18.03 -6.92
C GLU A 86 8.30 -18.60 -6.69
N LYS A 87 9.32 -17.75 -6.66
CA LYS A 87 10.73 -18.10 -6.45
C LYS A 87 11.49 -16.91 -5.86
N PRO A 88 12.66 -17.13 -5.28
CA PRO A 88 13.53 -16.03 -4.84
C PRO A 88 13.79 -15.03 -5.97
N SER A 89 13.77 -13.75 -5.64
CA SER A 89 13.99 -12.64 -6.59
C SER A 89 14.60 -11.44 -5.85
N ASP A 90 15.06 -10.47 -6.62
CA ASP A 90 15.52 -9.18 -6.14
C ASP A 90 14.39 -8.12 -6.08
N SER A 91 13.15 -8.59 -6.04
CA SER A 91 11.97 -7.72 -6.03
C SER A 91 11.98 -6.76 -4.84
N VAL A 92 11.85 -5.47 -5.14
CA VAL A 92 11.74 -4.37 -4.19
C VAL A 92 10.43 -3.65 -4.44
N TYR A 93 9.75 -3.26 -3.38
CA TYR A 93 8.52 -2.48 -3.45
C TYR A 93 8.46 -1.41 -2.36
N ASP A 94 7.74 -0.35 -2.65
CA ASP A 94 7.39 0.69 -1.68
C ASP A 94 5.94 0.48 -1.24
N CYS A 95 5.72 0.49 0.08
CA CYS A 95 4.41 0.37 0.70
C CYS A 95 4.04 1.69 1.37
N THR A 96 2.85 2.21 1.07
CA THR A 96 2.29 3.40 1.71
C THR A 96 0.90 3.08 2.24
N LEU A 97 0.71 3.29 3.53
CA LEU A 97 -0.56 3.09 4.23
C LEU A 97 -1.03 4.38 4.89
N PHE A 98 -2.33 4.65 4.81
CA PHE A 98 -2.97 5.70 5.62
C PHE A 98 -4.47 5.41 5.77
N PRO A 99 -5.08 5.78 6.91
CA PRO A 99 -6.51 5.59 7.09
C PRO A 99 -7.31 6.57 6.21
N PRO A 100 -8.48 6.16 5.69
CA PRO A 100 -9.35 7.06 4.93
C PRO A 100 -9.66 8.38 5.64
N SER A 101 -9.69 8.37 6.97
CA SER A 101 -9.92 9.55 7.80
C SER A 101 -8.89 10.67 7.59
N LEU A 102 -7.68 10.34 7.16
CA LEU A 102 -6.64 11.35 6.85
C LEU A 102 -7.09 12.28 5.70
N ALA A 103 -7.81 11.76 4.72
CA ALA A 103 -8.31 12.50 3.56
C ALA A 103 -9.76 12.98 3.72
N THR A 104 -10.39 12.71 4.89
CA THR A 104 -11.81 13.04 5.12
C THR A 104 -11.95 14.52 5.53
N ASN A 105 -12.77 15.23 4.78
CA ASN A 105 -13.24 16.57 5.09
C ASN A 105 -14.69 16.74 4.55
N PRO A 106 -15.40 17.85 4.81
CA PRO A 106 -16.78 18.00 4.34
C PRO A 106 -17.01 17.83 2.86
N THR A 107 -15.97 18.07 2.03
CA THR A 107 -16.05 17.94 0.57
C THR A 107 -15.78 16.52 0.10
N THR A 108 -14.90 15.78 0.78
CA THR A 108 -14.43 14.45 0.35
C THR A 108 -15.13 13.30 1.05
N LYS A 109 -15.89 13.56 2.11
CA LYS A 109 -16.49 12.51 2.95
C LYS A 109 -17.33 11.52 2.15
N ASP A 110 -18.31 12.01 1.39
CA ASP A 110 -19.22 11.14 0.63
C ASP A 110 -18.49 10.33 -0.44
N LEU A 111 -17.46 10.93 -1.08
CA LEU A 111 -16.61 10.22 -2.04
C LEU A 111 -15.81 9.10 -1.37
N LEU A 112 -15.24 9.34 -0.19
CA LEU A 112 -14.46 8.34 0.52
C LEU A 112 -15.34 7.21 1.05
N GLU A 113 -16.54 7.52 1.55
CA GLU A 113 -17.54 6.50 1.92
C GLU A 113 -17.93 5.65 0.71
N ASP A 114 -18.11 6.26 -0.47
CA ASP A 114 -18.41 5.53 -1.71
C ASP A 114 -17.24 4.62 -2.11
N ILE A 115 -16.00 5.09 -2.03
CA ILE A 115 -14.81 4.27 -2.30
C ILE A 115 -14.74 3.08 -1.34
N ILE A 116 -14.91 3.29 -0.04
CA ILE A 116 -14.81 2.22 0.96
C ILE A 116 -15.87 1.14 0.73
N HIS A 117 -17.11 1.53 0.39
CA HIS A 117 -18.23 0.60 0.37
C HIS A 117 -18.59 0.07 -1.02
N HIS A 118 -18.28 0.78 -2.10
CA HIS A 118 -18.74 0.46 -3.45
C HIS A 118 -17.63 0.29 -4.50
N ALA A 119 -16.40 0.81 -4.24
CA ALA A 119 -15.30 0.56 -5.15
C ALA A 119 -14.81 -0.91 -5.09
N PRO A 120 -14.14 -1.41 -6.13
CA PRO A 120 -13.55 -2.74 -6.11
C PRO A 120 -12.61 -2.94 -4.91
N PRO A 121 -12.41 -4.20 -4.46
CA PRO A 121 -11.47 -4.53 -3.38
C PRO A 121 -10.06 -4.04 -3.64
N TYR A 122 -9.65 -3.99 -4.90
CA TYR A 122 -8.36 -3.47 -5.33
C TYR A 122 -8.42 -2.93 -6.76
N LEU A 123 -7.42 -2.11 -7.11
CA LEU A 123 -7.19 -1.61 -8.48
C LEU A 123 -5.70 -1.71 -8.79
N ILE A 124 -5.35 -2.21 -9.98
CA ILE A 124 -3.99 -2.12 -10.49
C ILE A 124 -3.88 -0.85 -11.32
N LEU A 125 -2.94 0.01 -10.96
CA LEU A 125 -2.66 1.27 -11.65
C LEU A 125 -1.50 1.09 -12.61
N HIS A 126 -1.71 1.53 -13.85
CA HIS A 126 -0.82 1.33 -14.98
C HIS A 126 -0.13 2.65 -15.36
N PRO A 127 1.21 2.71 -15.41
CA PRO A 127 1.94 3.95 -15.69
C PRO A 127 1.72 4.50 -17.11
N GLU A 128 1.21 3.70 -18.05
CA GLU A 128 0.86 4.12 -19.40
C GLU A 128 -0.51 4.83 -19.50
N ILE A 129 -1.37 4.73 -18.47
CA ILE A 129 -2.66 5.40 -18.42
C ILE A 129 -2.51 6.72 -17.67
N ALA A 130 -2.75 7.86 -18.35
CA ALA A 130 -2.42 9.19 -17.84
C ALA A 130 -3.02 9.50 -16.45
N ALA A 131 -4.29 9.15 -16.20
CA ALA A 131 -4.95 9.38 -14.93
C ALA A 131 -4.33 8.51 -13.81
N GLU A 132 -4.07 7.23 -14.09
CA GLU A 132 -3.48 6.29 -13.14
C GLU A 132 -2.02 6.65 -12.84
N LYS A 133 -1.26 7.06 -13.85
CA LYS A 133 0.10 7.61 -13.69
C LYS A 133 0.13 8.79 -12.73
N THR A 134 -0.89 9.66 -12.78
CA THR A 134 -0.98 10.79 -11.85
C THR A 134 -1.10 10.29 -10.41
N VAL A 135 -1.93 9.29 -10.14
CA VAL A 135 -2.06 8.68 -8.80
C VAL A 135 -0.74 8.04 -8.37
N ILE A 136 -0.11 7.25 -9.26
CA ILE A 136 1.20 6.62 -8.98
C ILE A 136 2.23 7.69 -8.59
N THR A 137 2.28 8.80 -9.32
CA THR A 137 3.21 9.91 -9.06
C THR A 137 2.96 10.53 -7.68
N LEU A 138 1.71 10.91 -7.38
CA LEU A 138 1.34 11.55 -6.12
C LEU A 138 1.64 10.65 -4.90
N VAL A 139 1.28 9.36 -4.98
CA VAL A 139 1.57 8.41 -3.88
C VAL A 139 3.08 8.19 -3.74
N SER A 140 3.83 8.14 -4.84
CA SER A 140 5.28 8.01 -4.78
C SER A 140 5.96 9.26 -4.19
N GLU A 141 5.45 10.46 -4.48
CA GLU A 141 5.90 11.70 -3.85
C GLU A 141 5.59 11.71 -2.36
N MET A 142 4.38 11.31 -1.96
CA MET A 142 4.01 11.15 -0.54
C MET A 142 4.97 10.18 0.16
N PHE A 143 5.27 9.02 -0.46
CA PHE A 143 6.25 8.06 0.05
C PHE A 143 7.63 8.71 0.26
N GLN A 144 8.13 9.46 -0.73
CA GLN A 144 9.44 10.12 -0.64
C GLN A 144 9.47 11.17 0.49
N CYS A 145 8.42 11.98 0.60
CA CYS A 145 8.31 12.98 1.67
C CYS A 145 8.31 12.31 3.05
N ALA A 146 7.51 11.25 3.22
CA ALA A 146 7.40 10.50 4.47
C ALA A 146 8.73 9.81 4.85
N SER A 147 9.39 9.19 3.88
CA SER A 147 10.65 8.45 4.09
C SER A 147 11.83 9.38 4.40
N ASN A 148 11.88 10.55 3.78
CA ASN A 148 13.00 11.49 3.94
C ASN A 148 12.84 12.41 5.16
N GLN A 149 11.63 12.56 5.69
CA GLN A 149 11.29 13.42 6.84
C GLN A 149 11.97 14.81 6.77
N GLN A 150 11.95 15.42 5.56
CA GLN A 150 12.56 16.73 5.34
C GLN A 150 11.79 17.83 6.10
N ASN A 151 12.45 18.95 6.40
CA ASN A 151 11.80 20.11 7.01
C ASN A 151 10.55 20.55 6.22
N GLY A 152 9.42 20.61 6.89
CA GLY A 152 8.13 20.96 6.28
C GLY A 152 7.42 19.82 5.55
N TYR A 153 7.91 18.58 5.60
CA TYR A 153 7.29 17.43 4.94
C TYR A 153 5.79 17.20 5.30
N PRO A 154 5.30 17.50 6.52
CA PRO A 154 3.87 17.36 6.81
C PRO A 154 2.97 18.28 5.98
N LEU A 155 3.52 19.38 5.45
CA LEU A 155 2.79 20.30 4.57
C LEU A 155 2.77 19.83 3.10
N GLN A 156 3.57 18.81 2.77
CA GLN A 156 3.67 18.24 1.43
C GLN A 156 2.85 16.94 1.28
N LEU A 157 2.55 16.29 2.40
CA LEU A 157 1.71 15.11 2.49
C LEU A 157 0.23 15.46 2.46
#